data_25362ea1d1b7cb98ff30e502e9560a3f
#
_entry.id   25362ea1d1b7cb98ff30e502e9560a3f
#
_cell.length_a   1.000
_cell.length_b   1.000
_cell.length_c   1.000
_cell.angle_alpha   90.00
_cell.angle_beta   90.00
_cell.angle_gamma   90.00
#
_symmetry.space_group_name_H-M   'P 1'
#
loop_
_entity.id
_entity.type
_entity.pdbx_description
1 polymer ?
#
loop_
_entity_poly.entity_id
_entity_poly.type
_entity_poly.pdbx_seq_one_letter_code
_entity_poly.pdbx_strand_id
1 'polypeptide(L)'
;MRTTDFSQVLFDALQYSGNDRHNITDETFAQFRDFSHSRLREAWESNQWSDICRIVDFTTSQDASGTNYFVPSADASEILGVWNKNPQDTSRAKQLEYQIYNEGSEIRIVLPSIIATGSYLYRQNCPQLTGDPYQTNVVYYLNSQIYFDSGSGTGALMPVQGKPHNGNFYICLANSTSIGQNPNSDPTLWSKIEIPYIFGAFMAWGSAANWFVSETMINEATVIEQKAQQVLEQEYDKFLRQQGQFGKINMSRTY
;
A
#
# COMPACT_ATOMS: atom_id res chain seq x y z
N MET A 1 -4.67 -4.72 9.59
CA MET A 1 -3.91 -3.48 9.24
C MET A 1 -4.74 -2.26 9.62
N ARG A 2 -4.15 -1.26 10.28
CA ARG A 2 -4.79 0.04 10.53
C ARG A 2 -4.54 0.95 9.31
N THR A 3 -5.58 1.60 8.80
CA THR A 3 -5.49 2.43 7.59
C THR A 3 -5.75 3.90 7.90
N THR A 4 -5.28 4.78 7.03
CA THR A 4 -5.60 6.22 7.02
C THR A 4 -6.36 6.58 5.76
N ASP A 5 -7.21 7.59 5.82
CA ASP A 5 -7.90 8.10 4.65
C ASP A 5 -6.99 9.05 3.87
N PHE A 6 -7.03 8.98 2.54
CA PHE A 6 -6.21 9.86 1.70
C PHE A 6 -6.52 11.34 1.91
N SER A 7 -7.80 11.68 2.14
CA SER A 7 -8.19 13.06 2.44
C SER A 7 -7.45 13.65 3.64
N GLN A 8 -7.15 12.84 4.68
CA GLN A 8 -6.35 13.29 5.81
C GLN A 8 -4.91 13.58 5.39
N VAL A 9 -4.31 12.68 4.61
CA VAL A 9 -2.95 12.86 4.06
C VAL A 9 -2.88 14.13 3.21
N LEU A 10 -3.86 14.35 2.34
CA LEU A 10 -3.95 15.54 1.49
C LEU A 10 -4.06 16.82 2.31
N PHE A 11 -4.93 16.85 3.31
CA PHE A 11 -5.12 18.05 4.16
C PHE A 11 -3.89 18.37 4.99
N ASP A 12 -3.24 17.37 5.54
CA ASP A 12 -2.01 17.57 6.29
C ASP A 12 -0.89 18.08 5.36
N ALA A 13 -0.76 17.52 4.15
CA ALA A 13 0.22 17.97 3.16
C ALA A 13 -0.01 19.43 2.73
N LEU A 14 -1.25 19.81 2.45
CA LEU A 14 -1.63 21.21 2.13
C LEU A 14 -1.31 22.15 3.30
N GLN A 15 -1.61 21.74 4.53
CA GLN A 15 -1.28 22.53 5.71
C GLN A 15 0.23 22.74 5.87
N TYR A 16 1.04 21.68 5.65
CA TYR A 16 2.50 21.75 5.80
C TYR A 16 3.16 22.54 4.68
N SER A 17 2.57 22.58 3.49
CA SER A 17 3.03 23.39 2.35
C SER A 17 2.51 24.83 2.35
N GLY A 18 1.66 25.20 3.33
CA GLY A 18 1.07 26.54 3.41
C GLY A 18 -0.04 26.79 2.38
N ASN A 19 -0.53 25.76 1.71
CA ASN A 19 -1.63 25.87 0.75
C ASN A 19 -2.99 25.92 1.45
N ASP A 20 -3.94 26.63 0.82
CA ASP A 20 -5.29 26.74 1.37
C ASP A 20 -6.09 25.44 1.12
N ARG A 21 -6.33 24.70 2.20
CA ARG A 21 -7.15 23.48 2.18
C ARG A 21 -8.65 23.73 1.95
N HIS A 22 -9.10 24.97 1.94
CA HIS A 22 -10.49 25.34 1.66
C HIS A 22 -10.72 25.72 0.19
N ASN A 23 -9.67 25.71 -0.63
CA ASN A 23 -9.75 26.01 -2.05
C ASN A 23 -8.86 25.06 -2.86
N ILE A 24 -9.22 23.77 -2.86
CA ILE A 24 -8.48 22.73 -3.58
C ILE A 24 -9.00 22.68 -5.01
N THR A 25 -8.15 23.02 -5.97
CA THR A 25 -8.45 22.85 -7.41
C THR A 25 -8.12 21.42 -7.85
N ASP A 26 -8.68 21.00 -8.98
CA ASP A 26 -8.35 19.69 -9.58
C ASP A 26 -6.85 19.57 -9.91
N GLU A 27 -6.21 20.67 -10.31
CA GLU A 27 -4.78 20.70 -10.58
C GLU A 27 -3.95 20.51 -9.31
N THR A 28 -4.27 21.25 -8.24
CA THR A 28 -3.62 21.08 -6.93
C THR A 28 -3.83 19.66 -6.40
N PHE A 29 -5.04 19.13 -6.53
CA PHE A 29 -5.32 17.74 -6.15
C PHE A 29 -4.44 16.75 -6.93
N ALA A 30 -4.37 16.88 -8.26
CA ALA A 30 -3.56 16.00 -9.10
C ALA A 30 -2.08 16.03 -8.71
N GLN A 31 -1.52 17.21 -8.47
CA GLN A 31 -0.13 17.37 -8.03
C GLN A 31 0.13 16.66 -6.68
N PHE A 32 -0.70 16.93 -5.68
CA PHE A 32 -0.54 16.30 -4.36
C PHE A 32 -0.82 14.80 -4.38
N ARG A 33 -1.75 14.32 -5.23
CA ARG A 33 -1.95 12.89 -5.49
C ARG A 33 -0.67 12.23 -5.99
N ASP A 34 -0.05 12.82 -7.01
CA ASP A 34 1.15 12.27 -7.65
C ASP A 34 2.36 12.32 -6.71
N PHE A 35 2.52 13.39 -5.92
CA PHE A 35 3.52 13.46 -4.85
C PHE A 35 3.29 12.40 -3.79
N SER A 36 2.05 12.25 -3.33
CA SER A 36 1.68 11.23 -2.32
C SER A 36 1.89 9.81 -2.84
N HIS A 37 1.60 9.54 -4.12
CA HIS A 37 1.89 8.26 -4.74
C HIS A 37 3.40 7.94 -4.75
N SER A 38 4.23 8.92 -5.14
CA SER A 38 5.69 8.77 -5.10
C SER A 38 6.19 8.45 -3.69
N ARG A 39 5.69 9.17 -2.68
CA ARG A 39 6.07 8.97 -1.27
C ARG A 39 5.55 7.65 -0.70
N LEU A 40 4.34 7.24 -1.08
CA LEU A 40 3.83 5.92 -0.70
C LEU A 40 4.74 4.81 -1.21
N ARG A 41 5.16 4.89 -2.47
CA ARG A 41 6.08 3.92 -3.08
C ARG A 41 7.43 3.90 -2.37
N GLU A 42 8.01 5.07 -2.08
CA GLU A 42 9.28 5.20 -1.34
C GLU A 42 9.18 4.52 0.04
N ALA A 43 8.13 4.82 0.82
CA ALA A 43 7.90 4.19 2.12
C ALA A 43 7.67 2.67 2.00
N TRP A 44 6.93 2.23 0.98
CA TRP A 44 6.62 0.83 0.73
C TRP A 44 7.88 -0.01 0.47
N GLU A 45 8.82 0.56 -0.27
CA GLU A 45 10.07 -0.10 -0.65
C GLU A 45 11.18 0.04 0.41
N SER A 46 11.06 0.98 1.36
CA SER A 46 12.13 1.31 2.32
C SER A 46 12.48 0.18 3.28
N ASN A 47 11.50 -0.58 3.76
CA ASN A 47 11.69 -1.61 4.78
C ASN A 47 10.69 -2.78 4.60
N GLN A 48 10.90 -3.87 5.38
CA GLN A 48 9.98 -5.00 5.44
C GLN A 48 8.90 -4.76 6.51
N TRP A 49 7.93 -3.92 6.19
CA TRP A 49 6.82 -3.61 7.08
C TRP A 49 5.85 -4.78 7.24
N SER A 50 5.47 -5.12 8.46
CA SER A 50 4.51 -6.21 8.72
C SER A 50 3.16 -5.99 8.06
N ASP A 51 2.75 -4.73 7.90
CA ASP A 51 1.45 -4.37 7.34
C ASP A 51 1.33 -4.67 5.84
N ILE A 52 2.45 -4.73 5.14
CA ILE A 52 2.50 -4.98 3.69
C ILE A 52 3.15 -6.31 3.30
N CYS A 53 3.62 -7.08 4.29
CA CYS A 53 4.18 -8.41 4.08
C CYS A 53 3.13 -9.47 4.44
N ARG A 54 3.04 -10.52 3.63
CA ARG A 54 2.10 -11.63 3.82
C ARG A 54 2.84 -12.96 3.82
N ILE A 55 2.41 -13.87 4.73
CA ILE A 55 2.80 -15.27 4.68
C ILE A 55 1.63 -16.05 4.13
N VAL A 56 1.88 -16.84 3.10
CA VAL A 56 0.87 -17.66 2.42
C VAL A 56 1.45 -19.06 2.20
N ASP A 57 0.60 -20.06 2.36
CA ASP A 57 0.96 -21.44 2.08
C ASP A 57 0.91 -21.71 0.57
N PHE A 58 1.79 -22.59 0.09
CA PHE A 58 1.82 -23.03 -1.30
C PHE A 58 1.78 -24.54 -1.41
N THR A 59 1.35 -25.00 -2.58
CA THR A 59 1.48 -26.38 -3.04
C THR A 59 2.30 -26.36 -4.33
N THR A 60 3.28 -27.25 -4.42
CA THR A 60 4.12 -27.34 -5.62
C THR A 60 3.43 -28.12 -6.73
N SER A 61 3.70 -27.71 -7.96
CA SER A 61 3.44 -28.44 -9.20
C SER A 61 4.77 -28.92 -9.78
N GLN A 62 4.72 -29.91 -10.69
CA GLN A 62 5.88 -30.33 -11.48
C GLN A 62 5.67 -29.96 -12.95
N ASP A 63 6.74 -29.48 -13.58
CA ASP A 63 6.77 -29.30 -15.02
C ASP A 63 7.10 -30.62 -15.75
N ALA A 64 7.14 -30.58 -17.09
CA ALA A 64 7.45 -31.75 -17.92
C ALA A 64 8.87 -32.31 -17.70
N SER A 65 9.79 -31.52 -17.13
CA SER A 65 11.16 -31.94 -16.78
C SER A 65 11.28 -32.53 -15.36
N GLY A 66 10.16 -32.53 -14.59
CA GLY A 66 10.13 -32.99 -13.21
C GLY A 66 10.60 -31.94 -12.19
N THR A 67 10.76 -30.67 -12.60
CA THR A 67 11.15 -29.57 -11.72
C THR A 67 9.97 -29.11 -10.87
N ASN A 68 10.17 -29.02 -9.56
CA ASN A 68 9.13 -28.55 -8.63
C ASN A 68 9.08 -27.02 -8.61
N TYR A 69 7.90 -26.47 -8.77
CA TYR A 69 7.67 -25.04 -8.70
C TYR A 69 6.33 -24.70 -8.08
N PHE A 70 6.16 -23.47 -7.68
CA PHE A 70 4.85 -22.86 -7.40
C PHE A 70 4.76 -21.46 -8.01
N VAL A 71 3.53 -21.00 -8.21
CA VAL A 71 3.24 -19.66 -8.71
C VAL A 71 2.87 -18.79 -7.52
N PRO A 72 3.57 -17.67 -7.27
CA PRO A 72 3.24 -16.76 -6.19
C PRO A 72 1.92 -16.03 -6.46
N SER A 73 1.38 -15.41 -5.42
CA SER A 73 0.20 -14.55 -5.52
C SER A 73 0.42 -13.41 -6.52
N ALA A 74 -0.62 -13.04 -7.28
CA ALA A 74 -0.53 -11.98 -8.29
C ALA A 74 -0.24 -10.59 -7.69
N ASP A 75 -0.47 -10.40 -6.38
CA ASP A 75 -0.15 -9.18 -5.64
C ASP A 75 1.26 -9.19 -5.04
N ALA A 76 2.09 -10.22 -5.29
CA ALA A 76 3.45 -10.29 -4.81
C ALA A 76 4.40 -9.46 -5.68
N SER A 77 5.08 -8.46 -5.06
CA SER A 77 6.15 -7.68 -5.70
C SER A 77 7.53 -8.30 -5.49
N GLU A 78 7.76 -8.89 -4.31
CA GLU A 78 9.05 -9.44 -3.91
C GLU A 78 8.85 -10.64 -3.01
N ILE A 79 9.60 -11.71 -3.26
CA ILE A 79 9.65 -12.88 -2.37
C ILE A 79 10.78 -12.70 -1.37
N LEU A 80 10.43 -12.61 -0.10
CA LEU A 80 11.36 -12.36 1.01
C LEU A 80 11.93 -13.64 1.63
N GLY A 81 11.22 -14.76 1.46
CA GLY A 81 11.67 -16.06 1.93
C GLY A 81 10.67 -17.17 1.67
N VAL A 82 11.18 -18.40 1.62
CA VAL A 82 10.37 -19.61 1.43
C VAL A 82 10.74 -20.62 2.51
N TRP A 83 9.76 -21.30 3.09
CA TRP A 83 9.95 -22.27 4.16
C TRP A 83 9.21 -23.56 3.88
N ASN A 84 9.69 -24.66 4.44
CA ASN A 84 9.02 -25.96 4.36
C ASN A 84 7.76 -26.06 5.23
N LYS A 85 7.55 -25.11 6.14
CA LYS A 85 6.37 -24.99 7.03
C LYS A 85 6.22 -23.52 7.40
N ASN A 86 5.01 -23.13 7.79
CA ASN A 86 4.76 -21.78 8.23
C ASN A 86 5.62 -21.43 9.48
N PRO A 87 6.52 -20.43 9.39
CA PRO A 87 7.39 -20.04 10.50
C PRO A 87 6.63 -19.39 11.67
N GLN A 88 5.38 -18.97 11.48
CA GLN A 88 4.52 -18.45 12.54
C GLN A 88 3.94 -19.59 13.40
N ASP A 89 3.71 -20.75 12.80
CA ASP A 89 3.08 -21.89 13.48
C ASP A 89 4.08 -22.82 14.16
N THR A 90 5.34 -22.83 13.72
CA THR A 90 6.35 -23.74 14.23
C THR A 90 7.77 -23.19 14.21
N SER A 91 8.49 -23.36 15.33
CA SER A 91 9.92 -23.08 15.42
C SER A 91 10.82 -24.03 14.61
N ARG A 92 10.24 -25.12 14.05
CA ARG A 92 10.95 -26.10 13.21
C ARG A 92 10.84 -25.78 11.72
N ALA A 93 10.35 -24.61 11.35
CA ALA A 93 10.35 -24.15 9.98
C ALA A 93 11.81 -23.96 9.51
N LYS A 94 12.15 -24.58 8.38
CA LYS A 94 13.46 -24.41 7.73
C LYS A 94 13.27 -23.58 6.49
N GLN A 95 14.09 -22.54 6.35
CA GLN A 95 14.15 -21.76 5.13
C GLN A 95 14.69 -22.62 4.00
N LEU A 96 14.10 -22.49 2.83
CA LEU A 96 14.43 -23.22 1.61
C LEU A 96 15.18 -22.30 0.66
N GLU A 97 16.14 -22.88 -0.07
CA GLU A 97 16.70 -22.22 -1.24
C GLU A 97 15.68 -22.25 -2.37
N TYR A 98 15.61 -21.19 -3.15
CA TYR A 98 14.69 -21.08 -4.28
C TYR A 98 15.32 -20.24 -5.40
N GLN A 99 14.79 -20.40 -6.60
CA GLN A 99 15.16 -19.62 -7.77
C GLN A 99 13.89 -19.04 -8.40
N ILE A 100 13.98 -17.83 -8.95
CA ILE A 100 12.87 -17.16 -9.60
C ILE A 100 13.10 -17.21 -11.11
N TYR A 101 12.12 -17.75 -11.83
CA TYR A 101 12.12 -17.81 -13.29
C TYR A 101 10.86 -17.18 -13.85
N ASN A 102 11.02 -16.50 -14.98
CA ASN A 102 9.91 -16.01 -15.79
C ASN A 102 9.69 -17.00 -16.93
N GLU A 103 8.53 -17.63 -16.98
CA GLU A 103 8.13 -18.51 -18.07
C GLU A 103 6.92 -17.91 -18.78
N GLY A 104 7.18 -17.24 -19.91
CA GLY A 104 6.16 -16.49 -20.62
C GLY A 104 5.66 -15.29 -19.83
N SER A 105 4.38 -15.32 -19.42
CA SER A 105 3.76 -14.28 -18.58
C SER A 105 3.68 -14.66 -17.10
N GLU A 106 4.20 -15.84 -16.71
CA GLU A 106 4.06 -16.39 -15.36
C GLU A 106 5.41 -16.37 -14.63
N ILE A 107 5.40 -15.86 -13.40
CA ILE A 107 6.55 -15.96 -12.50
C ILE A 107 6.46 -17.30 -11.78
N ARG A 108 7.54 -18.09 -11.82
CA ARG A 108 7.64 -19.38 -11.14
C ARG A 108 8.75 -19.36 -10.10
N ILE A 109 8.44 -19.85 -8.92
CA ILE A 109 9.40 -20.07 -7.84
C ILE A 109 9.78 -21.56 -7.86
N VAL A 110 11.00 -21.83 -8.28
CA VAL A 110 11.51 -23.21 -8.41
C VAL A 110 12.23 -23.60 -7.14
N LEU A 111 11.92 -24.79 -6.66
CA LEU A 111 12.53 -25.40 -5.47
C LEU A 111 13.46 -26.56 -5.85
N PRO A 112 14.69 -26.59 -5.34
CA PRO A 112 15.67 -27.64 -5.67
C PRO A 112 15.35 -28.99 -5.05
N SER A 113 14.44 -29.06 -4.08
CA SER A 113 14.05 -30.29 -3.38
C SER A 113 12.58 -30.61 -3.58
N ILE A 114 12.23 -31.91 -3.55
CA ILE A 114 10.84 -32.40 -3.64
C ILE A 114 10.12 -32.04 -2.34
N ILE A 115 9.45 -30.91 -2.34
CA ILE A 115 8.61 -30.44 -1.24
C ILE A 115 7.21 -30.24 -1.80
N ALA A 116 6.23 -30.96 -1.23
CA ALA A 116 4.87 -30.89 -1.73
C ALA A 116 4.14 -29.61 -1.29
N THR A 117 4.44 -29.11 -0.09
CA THR A 117 3.79 -27.94 0.51
C THR A 117 4.78 -27.16 1.36
N GLY A 118 4.54 -25.86 1.50
CA GLY A 118 5.31 -24.97 2.35
C GLY A 118 4.64 -23.62 2.46
N SER A 119 5.39 -22.63 2.96
CA SER A 119 4.90 -21.26 3.07
C SER A 119 5.95 -20.28 2.54
N TYR A 120 5.52 -19.18 1.98
CA TYR A 120 6.41 -18.10 1.55
C TYR A 120 5.96 -16.75 2.10
N LEU A 121 6.94 -15.91 2.40
CA LEU A 121 6.74 -14.50 2.78
C LEU A 121 7.01 -13.64 1.55
N TYR A 122 6.09 -12.76 1.26
CA TYR A 122 6.24 -11.81 0.17
C TYR A 122 5.81 -10.41 0.59
N ARG A 123 6.34 -9.41 -0.10
CA ARG A 123 5.86 -8.03 -0.06
C ARG A 123 4.77 -7.86 -1.10
N GLN A 124 3.65 -7.25 -0.70
CA GLN A 124 2.57 -6.90 -1.62
C GLN A 124 3.00 -5.79 -2.59
N ASN A 125 2.39 -5.76 -3.76
CA ASN A 125 2.53 -4.64 -4.70
C ASN A 125 2.08 -3.32 -4.05
N CYS A 126 2.87 -2.26 -4.26
CA CYS A 126 2.46 -0.93 -3.86
C CYS A 126 1.22 -0.51 -4.66
N PRO A 127 0.13 -0.10 -4.01
CA PRO A 127 -1.03 0.38 -4.73
C PRO A 127 -0.71 1.70 -5.44
N GLN A 128 -1.23 1.85 -6.65
CA GLN A 128 -1.14 3.11 -7.38
C GLN A 128 -2.25 4.06 -6.94
N LEU A 129 -1.96 5.36 -6.88
CA LEU A 129 -2.92 6.43 -6.59
C LEU A 129 -3.03 7.30 -7.84
N THR A 130 -3.93 6.95 -8.76
CA THR A 130 -4.07 7.58 -10.08
C THR A 130 -5.48 8.10 -10.36
N GLY A 131 -6.43 7.84 -9.43
CA GLY A 131 -7.83 8.18 -9.61
C GLY A 131 -8.08 9.69 -9.61
N ASP A 132 -8.91 10.16 -10.53
CA ASP A 132 -9.45 11.51 -10.52
C ASP A 132 -10.74 11.58 -9.69
N PRO A 133 -11.21 12.78 -9.28
CA PRO A 133 -12.45 12.93 -8.54
C PRO A 133 -13.64 12.28 -9.26
N TYR A 134 -14.43 11.48 -8.52
CA TYR A 134 -15.61 10.80 -9.05
C TYR A 134 -16.61 11.78 -9.68
N GLN A 135 -17.08 11.44 -10.87
CA GLN A 135 -18.11 12.18 -11.60
C GLN A 135 -19.36 11.30 -11.77
N THR A 136 -20.51 11.84 -11.40
CA THR A 136 -21.80 11.11 -11.41
C THR A 136 -22.32 10.78 -12.81
N ASN A 137 -21.82 11.46 -13.84
CA ASN A 137 -22.25 11.32 -15.25
C ASN A 137 -21.28 10.47 -16.10
N VAL A 138 -20.30 9.80 -15.46
CA VAL A 138 -19.29 8.99 -16.14
C VAL A 138 -19.53 7.50 -15.87
N VAL A 139 -19.29 6.67 -16.88
CA VAL A 139 -19.23 5.21 -16.79
C VAL A 139 -17.78 4.81 -16.53
N TYR A 140 -17.56 4.00 -15.52
CA TYR A 140 -16.21 3.50 -15.16
C TYR A 140 -16.07 2.04 -15.57
N TYR A 141 -14.89 1.65 -16.00
CA TYR A 141 -14.56 0.32 -16.50
C TYR A 141 -13.64 -0.42 -15.52
N LEU A 142 -13.47 -1.70 -15.73
CA LEU A 142 -12.61 -2.57 -14.94
C LEU A 142 -11.21 -1.95 -14.77
N ASN A 143 -10.73 -1.92 -13.52
CA ASN A 143 -9.45 -1.32 -13.10
C ASN A 143 -9.38 0.22 -13.20
N SER A 144 -10.46 0.92 -13.61
CA SER A 144 -10.49 2.38 -13.48
C SER A 144 -10.40 2.77 -12.00
N GLN A 145 -9.63 3.80 -11.70
CA GLN A 145 -9.54 4.35 -10.35
C GLN A 145 -10.28 5.67 -10.25
N ILE A 146 -10.89 5.92 -9.10
CA ILE A 146 -11.52 7.17 -8.74
C ILE A 146 -11.11 7.60 -7.35
N TYR A 147 -11.09 8.91 -7.10
CA TYR A 147 -11.15 9.47 -5.77
C TYR A 147 -12.60 9.72 -5.38
N PHE A 148 -13.02 9.22 -4.23
CA PHE A 148 -14.39 9.32 -3.77
C PHE A 148 -14.45 9.59 -2.26
N ASP A 149 -15.22 10.60 -1.86
CA ASP A 149 -15.49 10.91 -0.46
C ASP A 149 -16.78 10.18 -0.02
N SER A 150 -16.61 9.13 0.77
CA SER A 150 -17.72 8.31 1.25
C SER A 150 -18.64 9.07 2.21
N GLY A 151 -18.16 10.11 2.89
CA GLY A 151 -18.97 10.94 3.78
C GLY A 151 -19.93 11.86 3.03
N SER A 152 -19.49 12.48 1.94
CA SER A 152 -20.35 13.31 1.09
C SER A 152 -21.12 12.50 0.05
N GLY A 153 -20.62 11.33 -0.33
CA GLY A 153 -21.17 10.49 -1.40
C GLY A 153 -20.82 10.99 -2.81
N THR A 154 -19.75 11.76 -2.95
CA THR A 154 -19.32 12.40 -4.20
C THR A 154 -17.80 12.37 -4.36
N GLY A 155 -17.26 12.92 -5.46
CA GLY A 155 -15.83 13.20 -5.65
C GLY A 155 -15.36 14.50 -4.97
N ALA A 156 -16.03 14.97 -3.92
CA ALA A 156 -15.69 16.23 -3.26
C ALA A 156 -14.28 16.22 -2.69
N LEU A 157 -13.48 17.22 -3.07
CA LEU A 157 -12.10 17.41 -2.60
C LEU A 157 -12.04 18.12 -1.24
N MET A 158 -13.11 18.80 -0.86
CA MET A 158 -13.23 19.56 0.37
C MET A 158 -14.37 19.02 1.25
N PRO A 159 -14.30 19.25 2.58
CA PRO A 159 -15.39 18.88 3.47
C PRO A 159 -16.70 19.55 3.07
N VAL A 160 -17.75 18.75 2.95
CA VAL A 160 -19.12 19.25 2.78
C VAL A 160 -19.70 19.55 4.15
N GLN A 161 -20.30 20.72 4.33
CA GLN A 161 -20.84 21.16 5.63
C GLN A 161 -21.78 20.11 6.22
N GLY A 162 -21.54 19.73 7.47
CA GLY A 162 -22.36 18.75 8.20
C GLY A 162 -22.13 17.28 7.83
N LYS A 163 -21.11 16.99 7.00
CA LYS A 163 -20.74 15.61 6.61
C LYS A 163 -19.29 15.31 6.97
N PRO A 164 -18.99 14.07 7.38
CA PRO A 164 -17.59 13.66 7.54
C PRO A 164 -16.90 13.68 6.18
N HIS A 165 -15.59 13.93 6.16
CA HIS A 165 -14.78 13.91 4.95
C HIS A 165 -13.83 12.71 5.00
N ASN A 166 -14.19 11.64 4.26
CA ASN A 166 -13.51 10.35 4.24
C ASN A 166 -13.13 9.98 2.79
N GLY A 167 -12.37 10.87 2.16
CA GLY A 167 -11.95 10.71 0.77
C GLY A 167 -10.84 9.68 0.60
N ASN A 168 -11.05 8.74 -0.29
CA ASN A 168 -10.12 7.65 -0.59
C ASN A 168 -10.15 7.30 -2.08
N PHE A 169 -9.17 6.49 -2.51
CA PHE A 169 -9.17 5.91 -3.84
C PHE A 169 -9.90 4.57 -3.86
N TYR A 170 -10.59 4.32 -4.97
CA TYR A 170 -11.32 3.08 -5.24
C TYR A 170 -11.01 2.57 -6.64
N ILE A 171 -10.94 1.25 -6.79
CA ILE A 171 -10.75 0.56 -8.07
C ILE A 171 -12.08 -0.08 -8.46
N CYS A 172 -12.49 0.12 -9.70
CA CYS A 172 -13.66 -0.53 -10.27
C CYS A 172 -13.36 -2.03 -10.52
N LEU A 173 -14.20 -2.90 -9.97
CA LEU A 173 -14.13 -4.36 -10.14
C LEU A 173 -15.06 -4.89 -11.23
N ALA A 174 -15.98 -4.06 -11.71
CA ALA A 174 -16.92 -4.42 -12.77
C ALA A 174 -16.35 -4.14 -14.16
N ASN A 175 -16.76 -4.91 -15.15
CA ASN A 175 -16.41 -4.63 -16.54
C ASN A 175 -16.86 -3.25 -17.00
N SER A 176 -18.01 -2.78 -16.48
CA SER A 176 -18.48 -1.40 -16.59
C SER A 176 -19.48 -1.10 -15.48
N THR A 177 -19.54 0.15 -15.03
CA THR A 177 -20.60 0.64 -14.14
C THR A 177 -21.73 1.24 -14.98
N SER A 178 -22.90 1.44 -14.34
CA SER A 178 -23.92 2.35 -14.86
C SER A 178 -23.65 3.78 -14.38
N ILE A 179 -24.21 4.76 -15.06
CA ILE A 179 -24.15 6.18 -14.64
C ILE A 179 -24.71 6.32 -13.22
N GLY A 180 -23.98 7.01 -12.36
CA GLY A 180 -24.37 7.28 -10.97
C GLY A 180 -24.02 6.17 -9.96
N GLN A 181 -23.55 4.99 -10.39
CA GLN A 181 -23.06 3.95 -9.48
C GLN A 181 -21.73 4.37 -8.84
N ASN A 182 -21.68 4.37 -7.53
CA ASN A 182 -20.56 4.83 -6.75
C ASN A 182 -20.27 3.87 -5.57
N PRO A 183 -19.12 4.00 -4.87
CA PRO A 183 -18.75 3.13 -3.76
C PRO A 183 -19.76 3.03 -2.61
N ASN A 184 -20.59 4.06 -2.38
CA ASN A 184 -21.63 4.02 -1.36
C ASN A 184 -22.89 3.29 -1.81
N SER A 185 -23.32 3.49 -3.08
CA SER A 185 -24.52 2.86 -3.63
C SER A 185 -24.33 1.39 -3.95
N ASP A 186 -23.14 1.04 -4.47
CA ASP A 186 -22.83 -0.28 -4.98
C ASP A 186 -21.42 -0.73 -4.54
N PRO A 187 -21.21 -1.01 -3.25
CA PRO A 187 -19.88 -1.31 -2.70
C PRO A 187 -19.25 -2.60 -3.28
N THR A 188 -20.05 -3.49 -3.87
CA THR A 188 -19.54 -4.71 -4.51
C THR A 188 -18.82 -4.47 -5.85
N LEU A 189 -19.06 -3.32 -6.47
CA LEU A 189 -18.42 -2.93 -7.73
C LEU A 189 -17.08 -2.22 -7.52
N TRP A 190 -16.74 -1.89 -6.29
CA TRP A 190 -15.59 -1.08 -5.96
C TRP A 190 -14.74 -1.69 -4.85
N SER A 191 -13.44 -1.60 -4.98
CA SER A 191 -12.49 -1.96 -3.93
C SER A 191 -11.76 -0.72 -3.46
N LYS A 192 -11.80 -0.44 -2.15
CA LYS A 192 -11.04 0.66 -1.55
C LYS A 192 -9.55 0.35 -1.59
N ILE A 193 -8.74 1.32 -2.00
CA ILE A 193 -7.29 1.27 -1.86
C ILE A 193 -6.96 1.64 -0.41
N GLU A 194 -6.37 0.69 0.31
CA GLU A 194 -6.01 0.87 1.71
C GLU A 194 -4.59 1.42 1.84
N ILE A 195 -4.45 2.59 2.47
CA ILE A 195 -3.16 3.20 2.81
C ILE A 195 -2.84 2.83 4.26
N PRO A 196 -1.71 2.13 4.53
CA PRO A 196 -1.31 1.84 5.90
C PRO A 196 -1.13 3.11 6.71
N TYR A 197 -1.70 3.14 7.92
CA TYR A 197 -1.63 4.31 8.81
C TYR A 197 -0.20 4.78 9.07
N ILE A 198 0.75 3.85 9.17
CA ILE A 198 2.17 4.14 9.42
C ILE A 198 2.81 5.04 8.36
N PHE A 199 2.28 5.06 7.13
CA PHE A 199 2.80 5.88 6.04
C PHE A 199 2.13 7.26 5.93
N GLY A 200 0.97 7.48 6.57
CA GLY A 200 0.19 8.69 6.39
C GLY A 200 0.96 9.98 6.67
N ALA A 201 1.63 10.05 7.81
CA ALA A 201 2.40 11.24 8.18
C ALA A 201 3.65 11.43 7.29
N PHE A 202 4.35 10.35 6.91
CA PHE A 202 5.46 10.42 5.96
C PHE A 202 5.02 10.95 4.60
N MET A 203 3.90 10.42 4.08
CA MET A 203 3.31 10.89 2.82
C MET A 203 2.95 12.37 2.88
N ALA A 204 2.34 12.83 3.96
CA ALA A 204 1.95 14.23 4.10
C ALA A 204 3.14 15.18 4.13
N TRP A 205 4.15 14.91 4.96
CA TRP A 205 5.38 15.71 5.01
C TRP A 205 6.17 15.64 3.70
N GLY A 206 6.34 14.45 3.13
CA GLY A 206 7.05 14.25 1.88
C GLY A 206 6.36 14.92 0.67
N SER A 207 5.03 14.90 0.61
CA SER A 207 4.28 15.60 -0.43
C SER A 207 4.44 17.12 -0.32
N ALA A 208 4.45 17.68 0.91
CA ALA A 208 4.76 19.09 1.13
C ALA A 208 6.20 19.45 0.71
N ALA A 209 7.17 18.56 0.98
CA ALA A 209 8.55 18.77 0.51
C ALA A 209 8.62 18.80 -1.03
N ASN A 210 7.93 17.89 -1.72
CA ASN A 210 7.86 17.86 -3.17
C ASN A 210 7.20 19.13 -3.74
N TRP A 211 6.17 19.64 -3.06
CA TRP A 211 5.56 20.93 -3.41
C TRP A 211 6.58 22.06 -3.35
N PHE A 212 7.34 22.21 -2.25
CA PHE A 212 8.37 23.23 -2.13
C PHE A 212 9.47 23.11 -3.19
N VAL A 213 9.83 21.87 -3.59
CA VAL A 213 10.75 21.67 -4.72
C VAL A 213 10.14 22.18 -6.02
N SER A 214 8.87 21.95 -6.29
CA SER A 214 8.19 22.42 -7.50
C SER A 214 8.10 23.95 -7.55
N GLU A 215 7.98 24.59 -6.38
CA GLU A 215 8.00 26.07 -6.24
C GLU A 215 9.42 26.66 -6.14
N THR A 216 10.47 25.84 -6.37
CA THR A 216 11.89 26.25 -6.28
C THR A 216 12.36 26.73 -4.89
N MET A 217 11.61 26.42 -3.85
CA MET A 217 11.90 26.76 -2.44
C MET A 217 12.74 25.66 -1.79
N ILE A 218 14.00 25.53 -2.22
CA ILE A 218 14.85 24.36 -1.88
C ILE A 218 15.21 24.29 -0.39
N ASN A 219 15.40 25.44 0.27
CA ASN A 219 15.74 25.47 1.69
C ASN A 219 14.59 24.93 2.55
N GLU A 220 13.38 25.36 2.28
CA GLU A 220 12.14 24.91 2.93
C GLU A 220 11.90 23.42 2.64
N ALA A 221 12.07 23.02 1.39
CA ALA A 221 11.97 21.63 0.97
C ALA A 221 12.91 20.72 1.78
N THR A 222 14.17 21.13 1.98
CA THR A 222 15.16 20.35 2.73
C THR A 222 14.75 20.15 4.19
N VAL A 223 14.24 21.19 4.85
CA VAL A 223 13.79 21.10 6.26
C VAL A 223 12.58 20.16 6.40
N ILE A 224 11.63 20.29 5.47
CA ILE A 224 10.42 19.47 5.47
C ILE A 224 10.75 18.00 5.13
N GLU A 225 11.69 17.76 4.19
CA GLU A 225 12.17 16.43 3.84
C GLU A 225 12.82 15.72 5.04
N GLN A 226 13.69 16.42 5.78
CA GLN A 226 14.28 15.88 7.01
C GLN A 226 13.20 15.46 8.01
N LYS A 227 12.11 16.23 8.10
CA LYS A 227 10.98 15.90 8.95
C LYS A 227 10.25 14.64 8.47
N ALA A 228 10.04 14.50 7.16
CA ALA A 228 9.43 13.31 6.57
C ALA A 228 10.25 12.06 6.91
N GLN A 229 11.56 12.08 6.66
CA GLN A 229 12.45 10.95 6.96
C GLN A 229 12.48 10.61 8.46
N GLN A 230 12.53 11.62 9.33
CA GLN A 230 12.46 11.41 10.78
C GLN A 230 11.17 10.68 11.21
N VAL A 231 10.03 11.02 10.60
CA VAL A 231 8.75 10.36 10.89
C VAL A 231 8.78 8.90 10.45
N LEU A 232 9.29 8.61 9.26
CA LEU A 232 9.41 7.23 8.75
C LEU A 232 10.32 6.38 9.62
N GLU A 233 11.48 6.91 10.04
CA GLU A 233 12.41 6.25 10.96
C GLU A 233 11.76 5.97 12.33
N GLN A 234 10.99 6.92 12.87
CA GLN A 234 10.27 6.73 14.14
C GLN A 234 9.23 5.61 14.05
N GLU A 235 8.50 5.49 12.95
CA GLU A 235 7.55 4.38 12.75
C GLU A 235 8.31 3.04 12.61
N TYR A 236 9.45 3.02 11.94
CA TYR A 236 10.29 1.82 11.85
C TYR A 236 10.86 1.40 13.21
N ASP A 237 11.32 2.35 14.01
CA ASP A 237 11.80 2.08 15.38
C ASP A 237 10.68 1.50 16.27
N LYS A 238 9.46 2.00 16.16
CA LYS A 238 8.29 1.43 16.87
C LYS A 238 8.05 -0.01 16.46
N PHE A 239 8.11 -0.29 15.17
CA PHE A 239 7.98 -1.64 14.63
C PHE A 239 9.05 -2.59 15.16
N LEU A 240 10.33 -2.19 15.16
CA LEU A 240 11.44 -3.00 15.69
C LEU A 240 11.29 -3.27 17.20
N ARG A 241 10.84 -2.26 17.98
CA ARG A 241 10.57 -2.44 19.42
C ARG A 241 9.46 -3.45 19.68
N GLN A 242 8.40 -3.46 18.88
CA GLN A 242 7.31 -4.43 18.99
C GLN A 242 7.79 -5.85 18.69
N GLN A 243 8.60 -6.05 17.66
CA GLN A 243 9.20 -7.36 17.35
C GLN A 243 10.15 -7.84 18.46
N GLY A 244 11.00 -6.95 18.99
CA GLY A 244 11.90 -7.28 20.09
C GLY A 244 11.18 -7.67 21.39
N GLN A 245 10.00 -7.12 21.64
CA GLN A 245 9.18 -7.50 22.80
C GLN A 245 8.60 -8.91 22.67
N PHE A 246 8.15 -9.30 21.48
CA PHE A 246 7.68 -10.68 21.22
C PHE A 246 8.79 -11.72 21.40
N GLY A 247 10.00 -11.44 20.95
CA GLY A 247 11.16 -12.31 21.15
C GLY A 247 11.53 -12.50 22.63
N LYS A 248 11.44 -11.43 23.44
CA LYS A 248 11.72 -11.49 24.88
C LYS A 248 10.65 -12.26 25.67
N ILE A 249 9.39 -12.15 25.30
CA ILE A 249 8.29 -12.88 25.95
C ILE A 249 8.42 -14.39 25.69
N ASN A 250 8.83 -14.79 24.50
CA ASN A 250 9.04 -16.22 24.17
C ASN A 250 10.28 -16.81 24.89
N MET A 251 11.34 -16.03 25.12
CA MET A 251 12.50 -16.49 25.89
C MET A 251 12.24 -16.60 27.40
N SER A 252 11.33 -15.80 27.97
CA SER A 252 10.98 -15.88 29.39
C SER A 252 10.08 -17.07 29.76
N ARG A 253 9.55 -17.81 28.80
CA ARG A 253 8.76 -19.05 29.01
C ARG A 253 9.60 -20.34 28.98
N THR A 254 10.91 -20.25 28.85
CA THR A 254 11.79 -21.41 28.71
C THR A 254 12.60 -21.71 29.98
N TYR A 255 12.23 -21.12 31.12
CA TYR A 255 12.79 -21.44 32.45
C TYR A 255 11.70 -21.91 33.40
#